data_9f7260451e4dfb643d043b7b62b93981
#
_entry.id   9f7260451e4dfb643d043b7b62b93981
#
_cell.length_a   1.000
_cell.length_b   1.000
_cell.length_c   1.000
_cell.angle_alpha   90.00
_cell.angle_beta   90.00
_cell.angle_gamma   90.00
#
_symmetry.space_group_name_H-M   'P 1'
#
loop_
_entity.id
_entity.type
_entity.pdbx_description
1 polymer ?
#
loop_
_entity_poly.entity_id
_entity_poly.type
_entity_poly.pdbx_seq_one_letter_code
_entity_poly.pdbx_strand_id
1 'polypeptide(L)'
;SNKIKGTNTDWIGYLNSIKQEKINKNKNILILGFGGASQAIYYGFFFKGYKNVSVFNRSKKAIYLAGTNKYTKDYSLINSYLIKSDLIINTTPTNPLSKKQISLIKKTTIISDIVYQPKETPFLKEFKFNKKIYGISMLIEQALPCFKQWFGFVPVVDGALIKKLHRKIND
;
A
#
# COMPACT_ATOMS: atom_id res chain seq x y z
N SER A 1 -25.92 -25.48 -8.53
CA SER A 1 -26.17 -24.14 -8.00
C SER A 1 -25.11 -23.19 -8.54
N ASN A 2 -25.50 -22.21 -9.34
CA ASN A 2 -24.62 -21.17 -9.88
C ASN A 2 -24.24 -20.18 -8.76
N LYS A 3 -23.21 -20.51 -7.99
CA LYS A 3 -22.66 -19.59 -6.98
C LYS A 3 -21.64 -18.68 -7.65
N ILE A 4 -21.90 -17.37 -7.66
CA ILE A 4 -20.91 -16.35 -8.04
C ILE A 4 -19.83 -16.31 -6.96
N LYS A 5 -18.57 -16.48 -7.36
CA LYS A 5 -17.40 -16.34 -6.49
C LYS A 5 -16.64 -15.07 -6.87
N GLY A 6 -16.37 -14.21 -5.90
CA GLY A 6 -15.52 -13.04 -6.05
C GLY A 6 -14.22 -13.21 -5.27
N THR A 7 -13.11 -12.67 -5.78
CA THR A 7 -11.84 -12.60 -5.09
C THR A 7 -11.29 -11.18 -5.18
N ASN A 8 -10.47 -10.81 -4.20
CA ASN A 8 -9.76 -9.53 -4.22
C ASN A 8 -8.27 -9.80 -4.46
N THR A 9 -7.70 -9.20 -5.49
CA THR A 9 -6.30 -9.36 -5.87
C THR A 9 -5.40 -8.20 -5.41
N ASP A 10 -5.96 -7.11 -4.88
CA ASP A 10 -5.20 -5.92 -4.47
C ASP A 10 -4.20 -6.24 -3.37
N TRP A 11 -4.62 -7.03 -2.36
CA TRP A 11 -3.72 -7.40 -1.27
C TRP A 11 -2.56 -8.28 -1.75
N ILE A 12 -2.80 -9.16 -2.72
CA ILE A 12 -1.76 -10.00 -3.35
C ILE A 12 -0.79 -9.09 -4.10
N GLY A 13 -1.34 -8.21 -4.94
CA GLY A 13 -0.56 -7.26 -5.73
C GLY A 13 0.30 -6.36 -4.86
N TYR A 14 -0.26 -5.81 -3.79
CA TYR A 14 0.52 -4.95 -2.90
C TYR A 14 1.66 -5.72 -2.21
N LEU A 15 1.38 -6.88 -1.62
CA LEU A 15 2.42 -7.67 -0.94
C LEU A 15 3.51 -8.15 -1.91
N ASN A 16 3.17 -8.48 -3.15
CA ASN A 16 4.15 -8.82 -4.18
C ASN A 16 5.00 -7.61 -4.55
N SER A 17 4.41 -6.42 -4.70
CA SER A 17 5.12 -5.18 -5.05
C SER A 17 6.20 -4.78 -4.03
N ILE A 18 6.03 -5.19 -2.76
CA ILE A 18 7.00 -4.92 -1.69
C ILE A 18 7.90 -6.12 -1.34
N LYS A 19 7.76 -7.25 -2.03
CA LYS A 19 8.44 -8.50 -1.68
C LYS A 19 9.98 -8.37 -1.64
N GLN A 20 10.54 -7.59 -2.53
CA GLN A 20 11.99 -7.36 -2.60
C GLN A 20 12.54 -6.59 -1.39
N GLU A 21 11.69 -5.85 -0.69
CA GLU A 21 12.06 -5.07 0.48
C GLU A 21 12.31 -5.92 1.73
N LYS A 22 11.96 -7.22 1.68
CA LYS A 22 12.15 -8.19 2.77
C LYS A 22 11.67 -7.67 4.13
N ILE A 23 10.51 -7.00 4.15
CA ILE A 23 9.96 -6.38 5.35
C ILE A 23 9.62 -7.49 6.36
N ASN A 24 10.27 -7.46 7.52
CA ASN A 24 10.05 -8.42 8.59
C ASN A 24 8.65 -8.21 9.22
N LYS A 25 8.02 -9.29 9.67
CA LYS A 25 6.67 -9.29 10.26
C LYS A 25 6.55 -8.49 11.57
N ASN A 26 7.68 -8.18 12.23
CA ASN A 26 7.72 -7.37 13.44
C ASN A 26 7.91 -5.87 13.17
N LYS A 27 8.11 -5.47 11.89
CA LYS A 27 8.27 -4.07 11.48
C LYS A 27 6.98 -3.27 11.69
N ASN A 28 7.13 -2.00 11.99
CA ASN A 28 6.02 -1.08 12.20
C ASN A 28 5.54 -0.54 10.85
N ILE A 29 4.32 -0.90 10.48
CA ILE A 29 3.69 -0.53 9.23
C ILE A 29 2.57 0.46 9.52
N LEU A 30 2.59 1.58 8.81
CA LEU A 30 1.62 2.64 8.91
C LEU A 30 0.87 2.80 7.58
N ILE A 31 -0.44 2.68 7.62
CA ILE A 31 -1.32 2.88 6.45
C ILE A 31 -2.09 4.18 6.66
N LEU A 32 -2.01 5.08 5.68
CA LEU A 32 -2.71 6.36 5.65
C LEU A 32 -3.94 6.25 4.74
N GLY A 33 -5.13 6.48 5.31
CA GLY A 33 -6.42 6.28 4.64
C GLY A 33 -7.07 4.94 4.96
N PHE A 34 -8.40 4.82 4.71
CA PHE A 34 -9.16 3.59 4.93
C PHE A 34 -10.24 3.39 3.86
N GLY A 35 -9.84 3.48 2.60
CA GLY A 35 -10.65 3.11 1.42
C GLY A 35 -10.54 1.61 1.10
N GLY A 36 -11.10 1.18 -0.03
CA GLY A 36 -11.09 -0.23 -0.46
C GLY A 36 -9.69 -0.83 -0.56
N ALA A 37 -8.76 -0.12 -1.22
CA ALA A 37 -7.37 -0.58 -1.35
C ALA A 37 -6.65 -0.68 0.01
N SER A 38 -6.88 0.29 0.92
CA SER A 38 -6.34 0.23 2.29
C SER A 38 -6.83 -0.99 3.05
N GLN A 39 -8.11 -1.31 2.95
CA GLN A 39 -8.71 -2.49 3.60
C GLN A 39 -8.09 -3.78 3.05
N ALA A 40 -7.92 -3.88 1.73
CA ALA A 40 -7.28 -5.02 1.09
C ALA A 40 -5.82 -5.18 1.55
N ILE A 41 -5.04 -4.08 1.56
CA ILE A 41 -3.64 -4.07 2.00
C ILE A 41 -3.54 -4.48 3.48
N TYR A 42 -4.39 -3.91 4.34
CA TYR A 42 -4.43 -4.27 5.76
C TYR A 42 -4.75 -5.75 5.94
N TYR A 43 -5.76 -6.27 5.22
CA TYR A 43 -6.08 -7.69 5.20
C TYR A 43 -4.86 -8.55 4.81
N GLY A 44 -4.14 -8.16 3.76
CA GLY A 44 -2.96 -8.88 3.30
C GLY A 44 -1.86 -8.99 4.36
N PHE A 45 -1.55 -7.90 5.05
CA PHE A 45 -0.61 -7.90 6.17
C PHE A 45 -1.09 -8.77 7.33
N PHE A 46 -2.37 -8.65 7.70
CA PHE A 46 -2.97 -9.46 8.74
C PHE A 46 -2.90 -10.96 8.41
N PHE A 47 -3.34 -11.33 7.20
CA PHE A 47 -3.32 -12.71 6.71
C PHE A 47 -1.92 -13.32 6.68
N LYS A 48 -0.90 -12.53 6.39
CA LYS A 48 0.52 -12.95 6.41
C LYS A 48 1.16 -12.91 7.80
N GLY A 49 0.40 -12.54 8.85
CA GLY A 49 0.85 -12.55 10.24
C GLY A 49 1.77 -11.40 10.63
N TYR A 50 1.64 -10.23 9.98
CA TYR A 50 2.33 -9.02 10.43
C TYR A 50 1.68 -8.48 11.71
N LYS A 51 2.51 -8.16 12.72
CA LYS A 51 2.04 -7.87 14.07
C LYS A 51 1.71 -6.38 14.29
N ASN A 52 2.48 -5.49 13.70
CA ASN A 52 2.47 -4.06 14.01
C ASN A 52 1.97 -3.24 12.82
N VAL A 53 0.70 -3.43 12.43
CA VAL A 53 0.05 -2.68 11.36
C VAL A 53 -0.96 -1.70 11.96
N SER A 54 -0.78 -0.41 11.73
CA SER A 54 -1.67 0.65 12.17
C SER A 54 -2.26 1.38 10.98
N VAL A 55 -3.57 1.66 11.05
CA VAL A 55 -4.30 2.39 10.00
C VAL A 55 -4.80 3.72 10.57
N PHE A 56 -4.50 4.81 9.87
CA PHE A 56 -4.94 6.15 10.20
C PHE A 56 -5.97 6.65 9.20
N ASN A 57 -7.08 7.19 9.71
CA ASN A 57 -8.12 7.78 8.88
C ASN A 57 -8.69 9.02 9.57
N ARG A 58 -9.23 9.97 8.80
CA ARG A 58 -9.83 11.21 9.34
C ARG A 58 -11.01 10.97 10.27
N SER A 59 -11.75 9.91 10.04
CA SER A 59 -12.85 9.48 10.91
C SER A 59 -12.59 8.08 11.43
N LYS A 60 -13.02 7.81 12.68
CA LYS A 60 -12.94 6.48 13.27
C LYS A 60 -13.79 5.50 12.44
N LYS A 61 -13.19 4.43 11.97
CA LYS A 61 -13.83 3.35 11.21
C LYS A 61 -13.52 2.00 11.85
N ALA A 62 -14.52 1.13 11.90
CA ALA A 62 -14.31 -0.25 12.31
C ALA A 62 -13.54 -1.02 11.22
N ILE A 63 -12.58 -1.85 11.64
CA ILE A 63 -11.83 -2.74 10.77
C ILE A 63 -12.45 -4.14 10.92
N TYR A 64 -13.26 -4.53 9.95
CA TYR A 64 -13.97 -5.82 9.96
C TYR A 64 -13.06 -6.93 9.45
N LEU A 65 -12.39 -7.59 10.38
CA LEU A 65 -11.68 -8.85 10.10
C LEU A 65 -12.11 -9.89 11.14
N ALA A 66 -12.26 -11.14 10.71
CA ALA A 66 -12.68 -12.23 11.57
C ALA A 66 -11.86 -12.27 12.87
N GLY A 67 -12.55 -12.19 14.00
CA GLY A 67 -11.94 -12.25 15.34
C GLY A 67 -11.23 -10.96 15.80
N THR A 68 -11.41 -9.82 15.13
CA THR A 68 -10.78 -8.56 15.56
C THR A 68 -11.79 -7.45 15.77
N ASN A 69 -11.70 -6.77 16.93
CA ASN A 69 -12.42 -5.53 17.23
C ASN A 69 -11.45 -4.34 17.13
N LYS A 70 -10.88 -4.11 15.95
CA LYS A 70 -9.93 -3.02 15.73
C LYS A 70 -10.63 -1.83 15.07
N TYR A 71 -10.06 -0.66 15.26
CA TYR A 71 -10.52 0.60 14.67
C TYR A 71 -9.33 1.33 14.05
N THR A 72 -9.63 2.16 13.05
CA THR A 72 -8.65 3.14 12.57
C THR A 72 -8.33 4.13 13.69
N LYS A 73 -7.09 4.64 13.66
CA LYS A 73 -6.60 5.65 14.60
C LYS A 73 -6.85 7.04 14.06
N ASP A 74 -7.02 7.99 14.96
CA ASP A 74 -7.12 9.41 14.63
C ASP A 74 -5.76 10.02 14.34
N TYR A 75 -5.73 11.00 13.44
CA TYR A 75 -4.50 11.70 13.05
C TYR A 75 -3.86 12.50 14.19
N SER A 76 -4.57 12.84 15.26
CA SER A 76 -3.98 13.46 16.47
C SER A 76 -2.86 12.62 17.10
N LEU A 77 -2.92 11.30 16.92
CA LEU A 77 -1.94 10.36 17.46
C LEU A 77 -0.79 10.04 16.49
N ILE A 78 -0.81 10.58 15.27
CA ILE A 78 0.03 10.10 14.18
C ILE A 78 1.52 10.30 14.41
N ASN A 79 1.92 11.39 15.09
CA ASN A 79 3.33 11.76 15.25
C ASN A 79 4.16 10.65 15.90
N SER A 80 3.64 10.03 16.95
CA SER A 80 4.34 8.93 17.65
C SER A 80 4.50 7.68 16.76
N TYR A 81 3.62 7.50 15.79
CA TYR A 81 3.69 6.38 14.82
C TYR A 81 4.65 6.69 13.68
N LEU A 82 4.67 7.92 13.17
CA LEU A 82 5.60 8.34 12.11
C LEU A 82 7.07 8.12 12.52
N ILE A 83 7.43 8.50 13.75
CA ILE A 83 8.78 8.34 14.30
C ILE A 83 9.22 6.86 14.33
N LYS A 84 8.30 5.95 14.57
CA LYS A 84 8.59 4.51 14.76
C LYS A 84 8.41 3.69 13.49
N SER A 85 7.81 4.24 12.44
CA SER A 85 7.47 3.50 11.24
C SER A 85 8.69 3.03 10.45
N ASP A 86 8.64 1.81 9.98
CA ASP A 86 9.60 1.22 9.05
C ASP A 86 9.06 1.25 7.59
N LEU A 87 7.73 1.19 7.43
CA LEU A 87 7.02 1.36 6.17
C LEU A 87 5.82 2.28 6.37
N ILE A 88 5.68 3.28 5.52
CA ILE A 88 4.50 4.16 5.44
C ILE A 88 3.87 4.00 4.08
N ILE A 89 2.55 3.74 4.06
CA ILE A 89 1.77 3.49 2.85
C ILE A 89 0.69 4.55 2.73
N ASN A 90 0.80 5.41 1.72
CA ASN A 90 -0.28 6.31 1.38
C ASN A 90 -1.31 5.59 0.50
N THR A 91 -2.56 5.59 0.93
CA THR A 91 -3.71 5.07 0.18
C THR A 91 -4.75 6.16 -0.09
N THR A 92 -4.39 7.41 0.15
CA THR A 92 -5.24 8.58 -0.12
C THR A 92 -4.86 9.22 -1.47
N PRO A 93 -5.78 9.93 -2.13
CA PRO A 93 -5.48 10.57 -3.41
C PRO A 93 -4.52 11.78 -3.29
N THR A 94 -4.27 12.26 -2.08
CA THR A 94 -3.45 13.45 -1.81
C THR A 94 -2.38 13.14 -0.76
N ASN A 95 -1.49 14.12 -0.51
CA ASN A 95 -0.59 14.03 0.64
C ASN A 95 -1.34 14.35 1.95
N PRO A 96 -1.52 13.37 2.85
CA PRO A 96 -2.26 13.58 4.10
C PRO A 96 -1.40 14.12 5.26
N LEU A 97 -0.10 14.33 5.05
CA LEU A 97 0.85 14.74 6.07
C LEU A 97 1.32 16.19 5.87
N SER A 98 1.43 16.93 6.96
CA SER A 98 2.06 18.25 6.96
C SER A 98 3.60 18.14 6.84
N LYS A 99 4.28 19.22 6.44
CA LYS A 99 5.76 19.28 6.40
C LYS A 99 6.38 18.94 7.75
N LYS A 100 5.79 19.43 8.87
CA LYS A 100 6.23 19.11 10.23
C LYS A 100 6.13 17.60 10.52
N GLN A 101 5.09 16.93 10.07
CA GLN A 101 4.93 15.49 10.23
C GLN A 101 5.94 14.72 9.37
N ILE A 102 6.18 15.16 8.14
CA ILE A 102 7.16 14.55 7.24
C ILE A 102 8.58 14.61 7.85
N SER A 103 8.96 15.70 8.51
CA SER A 103 10.27 15.82 9.17
C SER A 103 10.49 14.85 10.34
N LEU A 104 9.42 14.24 10.89
CA LEU A 104 9.51 13.21 11.93
C LEU A 104 9.90 11.83 11.40
N ILE A 105 9.79 11.63 10.09
CA ILE A 105 9.98 10.32 9.46
C ILE A 105 11.47 10.06 9.25
N LYS A 106 11.92 8.90 9.69
CA LYS A 106 13.33 8.49 9.53
C LYS A 106 13.70 8.33 8.06
N LYS A 107 14.92 8.68 7.69
CA LYS A 107 15.44 8.47 6.31
C LYS A 107 15.48 6.99 5.91
N THR A 108 15.51 6.08 6.87
CA THR A 108 15.48 4.63 6.66
C THR A 108 14.07 4.06 6.45
N THR A 109 13.02 4.86 6.73
CA THR A 109 11.63 4.45 6.52
C THR A 109 11.36 4.30 5.02
N ILE A 110 10.76 3.19 4.62
CA ILE A 110 10.30 2.98 3.25
C ILE A 110 8.98 3.70 3.05
N ILE A 111 8.86 4.45 1.96
CA ILE A 111 7.67 5.22 1.63
C ILE A 111 6.99 4.62 0.40
N SER A 112 5.73 4.28 0.54
CA SER A 112 4.91 3.71 -0.52
C SER A 112 3.70 4.60 -0.81
N ASP A 113 3.38 4.77 -2.07
CA ASP A 113 2.12 5.38 -2.51
C ASP A 113 1.44 4.45 -3.51
N ILE A 114 0.16 4.15 -3.28
CA ILE A 114 -0.60 3.30 -4.21
C ILE A 114 -1.13 4.09 -5.42
N VAL A 115 -1.13 5.41 -5.35
CA VAL A 115 -1.43 6.26 -6.51
C VAL A 115 -0.30 6.07 -7.53
N TYR A 116 -0.68 5.78 -8.77
CA TYR A 116 0.28 5.45 -9.84
C TYR A 116 0.38 6.53 -10.93
N GLN A 117 -0.51 7.51 -10.93
CA GLN A 117 -0.50 8.64 -11.85
C GLN A 117 -0.65 9.96 -11.08
N PRO A 118 0.33 10.87 -11.16
CA PRO A 118 1.65 10.69 -11.80
C PRO A 118 2.51 9.64 -11.07
N LYS A 119 3.55 9.12 -11.73
CA LYS A 119 4.49 8.15 -11.13
C LYS A 119 5.06 8.65 -9.80
N GLU A 120 5.54 9.89 -9.78
CA GLU A 120 6.02 10.53 -8.56
C GLU A 120 4.96 11.52 -8.04
N THR A 121 4.13 11.00 -7.15
CA THR A 121 3.03 11.77 -6.55
C THR A 121 3.52 12.93 -5.69
N PRO A 122 2.68 13.94 -5.40
CA PRO A 122 3.03 15.00 -4.44
C PRO A 122 3.49 14.46 -3.08
N PHE A 123 2.92 13.34 -2.63
CA PHE A 123 3.37 12.68 -1.40
C PHE A 123 4.79 12.14 -1.54
N LEU A 124 5.10 11.38 -2.59
CA LEU A 124 6.43 10.80 -2.78
C LEU A 124 7.52 11.86 -3.01
N LYS A 125 7.19 13.01 -3.61
CA LYS A 125 8.15 14.12 -3.84
C LYS A 125 8.73 14.69 -2.56
N GLU A 126 8.01 14.61 -1.44
CA GLU A 126 8.48 15.10 -0.15
C GLU A 126 9.67 14.29 0.41
N PHE A 127 9.86 13.06 -0.06
CA PHE A 127 10.84 12.11 0.48
C PHE A 127 12.05 11.93 -0.44
N LYS A 128 13.01 12.87 -0.37
CA LYS A 128 14.20 12.85 -1.25
C LYS A 128 15.19 11.72 -0.95
N PHE A 129 15.29 11.29 0.30
CA PHE A 129 16.32 10.35 0.77
C PHE A 129 15.76 8.97 1.14
N ASN A 130 14.46 8.82 1.15
CA ASN A 130 13.80 7.57 1.51
C ASN A 130 13.69 6.64 0.30
N LYS A 131 13.76 5.35 0.55
CA LYS A 131 13.40 4.37 -0.48
C LYS A 131 11.91 4.48 -0.80
N LYS A 132 11.58 4.54 -2.08
CA LYS A 132 10.20 4.73 -2.58
C LYS A 132 9.68 3.47 -3.24
N ILE A 133 8.40 3.18 -3.01
CA ILE A 133 7.64 2.15 -3.73
C ILE A 133 6.50 2.86 -4.45
N TYR A 134 6.49 2.73 -5.76
CA TYR A 134 5.54 3.41 -6.65
C TYR A 134 4.30 2.57 -6.89
N GLY A 135 3.14 3.20 -6.97
CA GLY A 135 1.84 2.54 -7.13
C GLY A 135 1.71 1.67 -8.38
N ILE A 136 2.49 1.96 -9.44
CA ILE A 136 2.53 1.15 -10.66
C ILE A 136 2.90 -0.30 -10.38
N SER A 137 3.77 -0.57 -9.41
CA SER A 137 4.16 -1.93 -9.06
C SER A 137 2.97 -2.73 -8.51
N MET A 138 2.16 -2.12 -7.65
CA MET A 138 0.92 -2.76 -7.17
C MET A 138 -0.07 -3.00 -8.32
N LEU A 139 -0.22 -2.01 -9.23
CA LEU A 139 -1.13 -2.11 -10.38
C LEU A 139 -0.77 -3.32 -11.27
N ILE A 140 0.52 -3.54 -11.54
CA ILE A 140 1.00 -4.68 -12.32
C ILE A 140 0.75 -5.98 -11.55
N GLU A 141 1.23 -6.06 -10.32
CA GLU A 141 1.22 -7.28 -9.53
C GLU A 141 -0.21 -7.78 -9.18
N GLN A 142 -1.21 -6.89 -9.07
CA GLN A 142 -2.60 -7.29 -8.85
C GLN A 142 -3.27 -7.79 -10.14
N ALA A 143 -2.80 -7.36 -11.31
CA ALA A 143 -3.37 -7.81 -12.58
C ALA A 143 -2.97 -9.26 -12.90
N LEU A 144 -1.80 -9.72 -12.49
CA LEU A 144 -1.33 -11.07 -12.78
C LEU A 144 -2.26 -12.18 -12.27
N PRO A 145 -2.72 -12.18 -11.01
CA PRO A 145 -3.68 -13.16 -10.54
C PRO A 145 -5.07 -13.03 -11.21
N CYS A 146 -5.48 -11.83 -11.64
CA CYS A 146 -6.69 -11.65 -12.43
C CYS A 146 -6.57 -12.37 -13.77
N PHE A 147 -5.47 -12.16 -14.50
CA PHE A 147 -5.20 -12.87 -15.76
C PHE A 147 -5.22 -14.38 -15.59
N LYS A 148 -4.61 -14.90 -14.53
CA LYS A 148 -4.62 -16.33 -14.23
C LYS A 148 -6.04 -16.85 -14.04
N GLN A 149 -6.90 -16.10 -13.34
CA GLN A 149 -8.29 -16.51 -13.12
C GLN A 149 -9.14 -16.47 -14.40
N TRP A 150 -8.94 -15.46 -15.26
CA TRP A 150 -9.75 -15.27 -16.45
C TRP A 150 -9.29 -16.12 -17.64
N PHE A 151 -7.97 -16.29 -17.80
CA PHE A 151 -7.36 -16.88 -18.99
C PHE A 151 -6.56 -18.16 -18.71
N GLY A 152 -6.41 -18.58 -17.45
CA GLY A 152 -5.70 -19.82 -17.08
C GLY A 152 -4.17 -19.70 -17.06
N PHE A 153 -3.58 -18.56 -17.46
CA PHE A 153 -2.13 -18.36 -17.48
C PHE A 153 -1.73 -17.04 -16.83
N VAL A 154 -0.46 -16.91 -16.46
CA VAL A 154 0.12 -15.66 -15.95
C VAL A 154 0.97 -15.05 -17.08
N PRO A 155 0.67 -13.81 -17.52
CA PRO A 155 1.46 -13.17 -18.57
C PRO A 155 2.86 -12.82 -18.06
N VAL A 156 3.83 -12.81 -18.99
CA VAL A 156 5.19 -12.32 -18.71
C VAL A 156 5.17 -10.78 -18.66
N VAL A 157 5.65 -10.23 -17.57
CA VAL A 157 5.87 -8.78 -17.43
C VAL A 157 7.33 -8.50 -17.73
N ASP A 158 7.62 -8.09 -18.95
CA ASP A 158 8.96 -7.75 -19.39
C ASP A 158 9.29 -6.24 -19.23
N GLY A 159 10.55 -5.89 -19.47
CA GLY A 159 11.01 -4.51 -19.41
C GLY A 159 10.37 -3.59 -20.45
N ALA A 160 9.93 -4.13 -21.60
CA ALA A 160 9.28 -3.35 -22.65
C ALA A 160 7.87 -2.92 -22.22
N LEU A 161 7.09 -3.84 -21.64
CA LEU A 161 5.77 -3.53 -21.07
C LEU A 161 5.90 -2.50 -19.94
N ILE A 162 6.86 -2.69 -19.02
CA ILE A 162 7.09 -1.74 -17.92
C ILE A 162 7.41 -0.33 -18.47
N LYS A 163 8.30 -0.23 -19.46
CA LYS A 163 8.63 1.06 -20.10
C LYS A 163 7.39 1.70 -20.75
N LYS A 164 6.58 0.92 -21.44
CA LYS A 164 5.35 1.40 -22.09
C LYS A 164 4.35 1.92 -21.06
N LEU A 165 4.15 1.21 -19.95
CA LEU A 165 3.28 1.65 -18.85
C LEU A 165 3.80 2.94 -18.21
N HIS A 166 5.10 3.05 -17.95
CA HIS A 166 5.69 4.28 -17.41
C HIS A 166 5.51 5.51 -18.31
N ARG A 167 5.59 5.36 -19.64
CA ARG A 167 5.29 6.45 -20.56
C ARG A 167 3.84 6.90 -20.44
N LYS A 168 2.90 5.96 -20.49
CA LYS A 168 1.46 6.24 -20.41
C LYS A 168 1.01 6.89 -19.09
N ILE A 169 1.76 6.72 -18.01
CA ILE A 169 1.43 7.27 -16.70
C ILE A 169 2.02 8.68 -16.52
N ASN A 170 3.04 9.05 -17.29
CA ASN A 170 3.67 10.35 -17.21
C ASN A 170 3.14 11.35 -18.27
N ASP A 171 2.41 10.85 -19.26
CA ASP A 171 1.64 11.64 -20.23
C ASP A 171 0.26 12.01 -19.66
#